data_f0e51b43316fde04c6075c61d12a56c9
#
_entry.id   f0e51b43316fde04c6075c61d12a56c9
#
_cell.length_a   1.000
_cell.length_b   1.000
_cell.length_c   1.000
_cell.angle_alpha   90.00
_cell.angle_beta   90.00
_cell.angle_gamma   90.00
#
_symmetry.space_group_name_H-M   'P 1'
#
loop_
_entity.id
_entity.type
_entity.pdbx_description
1 polymer ?
#
loop_
_entity_poly.entity_id
_entity_poly.type
_entity_poly.pdbx_seq_one_letter_code
_entity_poly.pdbx_strand_id
1 'polypeptide(L)'
;MTVLSTWLLLDFDEGLPKRLYQWGDQPDPFRLFDETELAGYSAQSPLLVRAEHNPRLLRAFNDEPDDWPGLLLVTPHPTALLLLHLRHILIIRFAGQRKGVLRYYSPRTASYFFSAQSGELATWFGPIQQLSWHGGTWRDEAEDTLGFHTMTNPEAPDWRPEANRQAFHIGSEHAEALQRQQAERFLYQWWSKNPVPSFNQAWNWLEEGRRFGLVSSDALSNNLDARCAHPDSNLPAAPPPTNEMERLEYLTTHLRQSVKDKERYS
;
A
#
# COMPACT_ATOMS: atom_id res chain seq x y z
N MET A 1 31.62 -0.46 -18.78
CA MET A 1 30.19 -0.79 -18.80
C MET A 1 29.83 -1.25 -17.39
N THR A 2 28.91 -0.58 -16.74
CA THR A 2 28.43 -0.98 -15.39
C THR A 2 27.55 -2.21 -15.57
N VAL A 3 27.89 -3.30 -14.88
CA VAL A 3 27.08 -4.53 -14.93
C VAL A 3 25.86 -4.30 -14.04
N LEU A 4 24.67 -4.41 -14.64
CA LEU A 4 23.41 -4.36 -13.89
C LEU A 4 23.17 -5.71 -13.21
N SER A 5 22.68 -5.70 -12.00
CA SER A 5 22.21 -6.88 -11.29
C SER A 5 20.71 -6.80 -11.02
N THR A 6 20.04 -7.94 -11.11
CA THR A 6 18.59 -8.07 -10.93
C THR A 6 18.26 -8.89 -9.70
N TRP A 7 17.33 -8.39 -8.90
CA TRP A 7 16.96 -8.95 -7.61
C TRP A 7 15.45 -9.06 -7.46
N LEU A 8 15.00 -10.11 -6.80
CA LEU A 8 13.63 -10.26 -6.30
C LEU A 8 13.60 -9.97 -4.80
N LEU A 9 12.81 -9.01 -4.38
CA LEU A 9 12.50 -8.74 -2.97
C LEU A 9 11.10 -9.25 -2.70
N LEU A 10 11.01 -10.47 -2.14
CA LEU A 10 9.75 -11.18 -1.94
C LEU A 10 9.16 -10.85 -0.57
N ASP A 11 7.88 -10.48 -0.52
CA ASP A 11 7.14 -10.26 0.74
C ASP A 11 6.96 -11.60 1.46
N PHE A 12 7.04 -11.58 2.79
CA PHE A 12 7.00 -12.81 3.58
C PHE A 12 5.57 -13.33 3.75
N ASP A 13 5.42 -14.62 3.49
CA ASP A 13 4.34 -15.47 3.99
C ASP A 13 4.93 -16.79 4.54
N GLU A 14 4.14 -17.54 5.33
CA GLU A 14 4.60 -18.77 5.98
C GLU A 14 5.07 -19.85 4.98
N GLY A 15 4.53 -19.85 3.75
CA GLY A 15 4.89 -20.79 2.68
C GLY A 15 6.11 -20.37 1.87
N LEU A 16 6.49 -19.09 1.90
CA LEU A 16 7.55 -18.54 1.06
C LEU A 16 8.87 -19.27 1.17
N PRO A 17 9.43 -19.59 2.37
CA PRO A 17 10.71 -20.30 2.45
C PRO A 17 10.68 -21.64 1.72
N LYS A 18 9.60 -22.42 1.91
CA LYS A 18 9.44 -23.72 1.26
C LYS A 18 9.34 -23.56 -0.27
N ARG A 19 8.49 -22.64 -0.75
CA ARG A 19 8.36 -22.38 -2.19
C ARG A 19 9.68 -21.92 -2.79
N LEU A 20 10.41 -21.03 -2.12
CA LEU A 20 11.69 -20.52 -2.58
C LEU A 20 12.71 -21.62 -2.83
N TYR A 21 12.86 -22.59 -1.91
CA TYR A 21 13.78 -23.72 -2.09
C TYR A 21 13.28 -24.78 -3.08
N GLN A 22 12.01 -24.81 -3.40
CA GLN A 22 11.46 -25.69 -4.44
C GLN A 22 11.65 -25.11 -5.87
N TRP A 23 11.59 -23.79 -6.00
CA TRP A 23 11.62 -23.11 -7.30
C TRP A 23 12.96 -22.43 -7.59
N GLY A 24 13.70 -22.04 -6.58
CA GLY A 24 15.02 -21.42 -6.74
C GLY A 24 16.09 -22.44 -7.13
N ASP A 25 16.95 -22.07 -8.09
CA ASP A 25 18.10 -22.87 -8.51
C ASP A 25 19.26 -22.71 -7.51
N GLN A 26 19.51 -21.47 -7.06
CA GLN A 26 20.46 -21.09 -6.01
C GLN A 26 19.85 -19.92 -5.20
N PRO A 27 18.88 -20.20 -4.32
CA PRO A 27 18.10 -19.15 -3.71
C PRO A 27 18.89 -18.22 -2.79
N ASP A 28 19.84 -18.74 -2.00
CA ASP A 28 20.73 -18.01 -1.06
C ASP A 28 20.20 -16.60 -0.68
N PRO A 29 19.08 -16.53 0.06
CA PRO A 29 18.36 -15.27 0.28
C PRO A 29 19.01 -14.44 1.38
N PHE A 30 19.08 -13.14 1.19
CA PHE A 30 19.34 -12.17 2.25
C PHE A 30 18.03 -11.82 2.96
N ARG A 31 18.02 -11.85 4.27
CA ARG A 31 16.90 -11.40 5.08
C ARG A 31 16.98 -9.89 5.28
N LEU A 32 15.93 -9.18 4.90
CA LEU A 32 15.93 -7.72 4.96
C LEU A 32 16.02 -7.19 6.39
N PHE A 33 15.41 -7.90 7.36
CA PHE A 33 15.37 -7.47 8.76
C PHE A 33 16.69 -7.68 9.52
N ASP A 34 17.60 -8.54 9.01
CA ASP A 34 18.91 -8.72 9.62
C ASP A 34 19.66 -7.39 9.67
N GLU A 35 20.44 -7.18 10.73
CA GLU A 35 21.22 -5.94 10.98
C GLU A 35 20.35 -4.66 11.08
N THR A 36 19.06 -4.81 11.39
CA THR A 36 18.13 -3.69 11.65
C THR A 36 17.51 -3.78 13.06
N GLU A 37 16.75 -2.77 13.46
CA GLU A 37 15.95 -2.82 14.69
C GLU A 37 14.91 -3.97 14.68
N LEU A 38 14.65 -4.57 13.51
CA LEU A 38 13.71 -5.68 13.32
C LEU A 38 14.37 -7.07 13.35
N ALA A 39 15.65 -7.19 13.68
CA ALA A 39 16.38 -8.46 13.69
C ALA A 39 15.71 -9.54 14.56
N GLY A 40 14.99 -9.15 15.62
CA GLY A 40 14.18 -10.06 16.43
C GLY A 40 13.03 -10.75 15.68
N TYR A 41 12.62 -10.20 14.53
CA TYR A 41 11.56 -10.71 13.64
C TYR A 41 12.14 -11.32 12.34
N SER A 42 13.42 -11.67 12.31
CA SER A 42 14.12 -12.16 11.11
C SER A 42 13.44 -13.39 10.47
N ALA A 43 12.72 -14.21 11.24
CA ALA A 43 11.94 -15.33 10.71
C ALA A 43 10.79 -14.90 9.78
N GLN A 44 10.29 -13.67 9.93
CA GLN A 44 9.21 -13.07 9.13
C GLN A 44 9.74 -12.01 8.14
N SER A 45 11.04 -12.00 7.91
CA SER A 45 11.70 -11.02 7.03
C SER A 45 11.33 -11.24 5.57
N PRO A 46 11.11 -10.19 4.80
CA PRO A 46 11.18 -10.26 3.35
C PRO A 46 12.54 -10.80 2.91
N LEU A 47 12.55 -11.52 1.78
CA LEU A 47 13.73 -12.20 1.27
C LEU A 47 14.22 -11.55 -0.02
N LEU A 48 15.47 -11.10 -0.03
CA LEU A 48 16.13 -10.58 -1.23
C LEU A 48 16.91 -11.70 -1.90
N VAL A 49 16.54 -12.04 -3.14
CA VAL A 49 17.11 -13.16 -3.92
C VAL A 49 17.69 -12.66 -5.23
N ARG A 50 18.87 -13.12 -5.60
CA ARG A 50 19.47 -12.74 -6.89
C ARG A 50 18.75 -13.44 -8.04
N ALA A 51 18.11 -12.67 -8.92
CA ALA A 51 17.28 -13.21 -9.99
C ALA A 51 18.12 -13.91 -11.07
N GLU A 52 19.34 -13.43 -11.39
CA GLU A 52 20.20 -14.04 -12.39
C GLU A 52 20.63 -15.48 -12.03
N HIS A 53 20.71 -15.79 -10.72
CA HIS A 53 21.03 -17.13 -10.23
C HIS A 53 19.78 -18.03 -10.12
N ASN A 54 18.58 -17.48 -10.34
CA ASN A 54 17.31 -18.14 -10.13
C ASN A 54 16.35 -17.91 -11.30
N PRO A 55 16.69 -18.30 -12.53
CA PRO A 55 15.90 -18.00 -13.73
C PRO A 55 14.50 -18.67 -13.71
N ARG A 56 14.34 -19.80 -13.02
CA ARG A 56 13.04 -20.44 -12.84
C ARG A 56 12.14 -19.61 -11.93
N LEU A 57 12.70 -19.09 -10.84
CA LEU A 57 11.98 -18.23 -9.91
C LEU A 57 11.59 -16.89 -10.58
N LEU A 58 12.50 -16.30 -11.38
CA LEU A 58 12.17 -15.07 -12.12
C LEU A 58 11.04 -15.30 -13.13
N ARG A 59 11.00 -16.44 -13.79
CA ARG A 59 9.85 -16.79 -14.65
C ARG A 59 8.57 -16.95 -13.87
N ALA A 60 8.59 -17.68 -12.75
CA ALA A 60 7.42 -17.85 -11.89
C ALA A 60 6.90 -16.51 -11.36
N PHE A 61 7.79 -15.59 -10.97
CA PHE A 61 7.41 -14.22 -10.57
C PHE A 61 6.68 -13.45 -11.68
N ASN A 62 7.05 -13.65 -12.94
CA ASN A 62 6.39 -12.97 -14.07
C ASN A 62 5.11 -13.67 -14.52
N ASP A 63 5.06 -15.00 -14.48
CA ASP A 63 3.96 -15.81 -15.02
C ASP A 63 2.84 -16.00 -14.00
N GLU A 64 3.18 -16.10 -12.71
CA GLU A 64 2.29 -16.36 -11.58
C GLU A 64 2.54 -15.35 -10.44
N PRO A 65 2.41 -14.04 -10.69
CA PRO A 65 2.85 -13.00 -9.75
C PRO A 65 2.10 -12.99 -8.42
N ASP A 66 0.87 -13.50 -8.36
CA ASP A 66 0.07 -13.59 -7.13
C ASP A 66 0.65 -14.63 -6.15
N ASP A 67 1.35 -15.65 -6.66
CA ASP A 67 2.04 -16.64 -5.84
C ASP A 67 3.40 -16.14 -5.32
N TRP A 68 3.92 -15.06 -5.92
CA TRP A 68 5.22 -14.48 -5.61
C TRP A 68 5.15 -12.98 -5.32
N PRO A 69 4.34 -12.55 -4.32
CA PRO A 69 4.20 -11.13 -4.03
C PRO A 69 5.55 -10.53 -3.65
N GLY A 70 5.92 -9.46 -4.35
CA GLY A 70 7.20 -8.79 -4.13
C GLY A 70 7.54 -7.78 -5.20
N LEU A 71 8.82 -7.37 -5.21
CA LEU A 71 9.36 -6.36 -6.12
C LEU A 71 10.53 -6.95 -6.92
N LEU A 72 10.61 -6.61 -8.19
CA LEU A 72 11.78 -6.83 -9.04
C LEU A 72 12.63 -5.56 -9.07
N LEU A 73 13.88 -5.66 -8.67
CA LEU A 73 14.83 -4.55 -8.55
C LEU A 73 15.96 -4.72 -9.56
N VAL A 74 16.31 -3.65 -10.26
CA VAL A 74 17.53 -3.59 -11.09
C VAL A 74 18.43 -2.50 -10.51
N THR A 75 19.70 -2.82 -10.29
CA THR A 75 20.68 -1.89 -9.73
C THR A 75 22.05 -2.00 -10.40
N PRO A 76 22.76 -0.86 -10.62
CA PRO A 76 24.16 -0.85 -11.04
C PRO A 76 25.13 -0.99 -9.86
N HIS A 77 24.63 -1.11 -8.62
CA HIS A 77 25.46 -1.10 -7.41
C HIS A 77 25.67 -2.50 -6.83
N PRO A 78 26.76 -2.70 -6.05
CA PRO A 78 27.01 -3.94 -5.31
C PRO A 78 25.90 -4.25 -4.32
N THR A 79 25.68 -5.55 -4.05
CA THR A 79 24.67 -6.07 -3.12
C THR A 79 24.70 -5.38 -1.75
N ALA A 80 25.91 -5.13 -1.21
CA ALA A 80 26.04 -4.47 0.09
C ALA A 80 25.43 -3.08 0.13
N LEU A 81 25.56 -2.28 -0.95
CA LEU A 81 24.97 -0.96 -1.06
C LEU A 81 23.45 -1.02 -1.26
N LEU A 82 22.97 -1.99 -2.04
CA LEU A 82 21.53 -2.24 -2.20
C LEU A 82 20.89 -2.59 -0.84
N LEU A 83 21.43 -3.59 -0.13
CA LEU A 83 20.93 -4.00 1.19
C LEU A 83 20.96 -2.86 2.21
N LEU A 84 22.03 -2.12 2.21
CA LEU A 84 22.24 -0.97 3.08
C LEU A 84 21.14 0.09 2.87
N HIS A 85 20.75 0.37 1.61
CA HIS A 85 19.66 1.29 1.30
C HIS A 85 18.29 0.70 1.65
N LEU A 86 18.01 -0.53 1.22
CA LEU A 86 16.75 -1.21 1.50
C LEU A 86 16.45 -1.29 3.01
N ARG A 87 17.46 -1.58 3.83
CA ARG A 87 17.35 -1.57 5.29
C ARG A 87 17.15 -0.18 5.87
N HIS A 88 17.74 0.84 5.24
CA HIS A 88 17.63 2.22 5.71
C HIS A 88 16.21 2.77 5.51
N ILE A 89 15.58 2.54 4.36
CA ILE A 89 14.21 3.02 4.06
C ILE A 89 13.12 2.20 4.77
N LEU A 90 13.49 1.10 5.43
CA LEU A 90 12.57 0.23 6.15
C LEU A 90 11.97 0.90 7.39
N ILE A 91 12.77 1.70 8.09
CA ILE A 91 12.36 2.41 9.31
C ILE A 91 12.21 3.89 8.97
N ILE A 92 10.99 4.37 9.05
CA ILE A 92 10.65 5.76 8.76
C ILE A 92 10.23 6.51 10.02
N ARG A 93 10.35 7.84 9.97
CA ARG A 93 9.83 8.74 10.99
C ARG A 93 8.62 9.50 10.47
N PHE A 94 7.62 9.56 11.32
CA PHE A 94 6.44 10.42 11.13
C PHE A 94 6.57 11.72 11.93
N ALA A 95 5.63 12.63 11.72
CA ALA A 95 5.48 13.82 12.56
C ALA A 95 5.45 13.44 14.05
N GLY A 96 6.12 14.21 14.91
CA GLY A 96 6.21 13.94 16.36
C GLY A 96 7.18 12.84 16.75
N GLN A 97 8.20 12.54 15.91
CA GLN A 97 9.28 11.59 16.19
C GLN A 97 8.86 10.11 16.34
N ARG A 98 7.63 9.78 15.97
CA ARG A 98 7.18 8.37 15.97
C ARG A 98 7.88 7.60 14.86
N LYS A 99 8.33 6.38 15.17
CA LYS A 99 8.89 5.45 14.19
C LYS A 99 7.82 4.51 13.68
N GLY A 100 7.98 4.06 12.44
CA GLY A 100 7.16 3.02 11.83
C GLY A 100 7.94 2.20 10.83
N VAL A 101 7.44 1.00 10.55
CA VAL A 101 7.98 0.13 9.49
C VAL A 101 7.26 0.44 8.20
N LEU A 102 8.00 0.86 7.18
CA LEU A 102 7.46 1.03 5.83
C LEU A 102 7.57 -0.31 5.09
N ARG A 103 6.43 -0.96 4.85
CA ARG A 103 6.37 -2.21 4.09
C ARG A 103 6.42 -1.99 2.58
N TYR A 104 7.36 -1.16 2.11
CA TYR A 104 7.51 -0.82 0.69
C TYR A 104 7.72 -2.06 -0.21
N TYR A 105 8.18 -3.16 0.35
CA TYR A 105 8.39 -4.44 -0.33
C TYR A 105 7.08 -5.19 -0.66
N SER A 106 5.97 -4.80 -0.06
CA SER A 106 4.65 -5.33 -0.41
C SER A 106 4.15 -4.62 -1.68
N PRO A 107 3.74 -5.35 -2.74
CA PRO A 107 3.20 -4.78 -3.97
C PRO A 107 2.07 -3.79 -3.73
N ARG A 108 1.20 -4.09 -2.76
CA ARG A 108 0.10 -3.20 -2.37
C ARG A 108 0.59 -1.86 -1.86
N THR A 109 1.56 -1.87 -0.93
CA THR A 109 2.13 -0.62 -0.40
C THR A 109 2.94 0.09 -1.47
N ALA A 110 3.69 -0.63 -2.32
CA ALA A 110 4.43 -0.07 -3.44
C ALA A 110 3.52 0.73 -4.38
N SER A 111 2.31 0.21 -4.68
CA SER A 111 1.33 0.85 -5.55
C SER A 111 0.81 2.18 -5.02
N TYR A 112 0.75 2.39 -3.71
CA TYR A 112 0.41 3.69 -3.12
C TYR A 112 1.65 4.57 -2.98
N PHE A 113 2.72 4.03 -2.42
CA PHE A 113 3.88 4.78 -1.99
C PHE A 113 4.70 5.32 -3.15
N PHE A 114 5.10 4.46 -4.08
CA PHE A 114 5.92 4.88 -5.22
C PHE A 114 5.12 5.61 -6.29
N SER A 115 3.80 5.43 -6.36
CA SER A 115 2.93 6.18 -7.26
C SER A 115 2.55 7.57 -6.73
N ALA A 116 2.94 7.92 -5.50
CA ALA A 116 2.77 9.27 -4.98
C ALA A 116 3.60 10.25 -5.82
N GLN A 117 2.97 11.35 -6.24
CA GLN A 117 3.65 12.39 -7.02
C GLN A 117 4.53 13.26 -6.12
N SER A 118 5.65 12.70 -5.66
CA SER A 118 6.61 13.43 -4.84
C SER A 118 7.89 13.69 -5.61
N GLY A 119 8.48 14.88 -5.40
CA GLY A 119 9.82 15.19 -5.91
C GLY A 119 10.97 14.39 -5.27
N GLU A 120 10.65 13.54 -4.29
CA GLU A 120 11.62 12.76 -3.50
C GLU A 120 11.83 11.34 -4.02
N LEU A 121 11.24 10.96 -5.17
CA LEU A 121 11.29 9.59 -5.68
C LEU A 121 12.74 9.07 -5.81
N ALA A 122 13.66 9.87 -6.34
CA ALA A 122 15.08 9.50 -6.48
C ALA A 122 15.73 9.16 -5.13
N THR A 123 15.36 9.86 -4.06
CA THR A 123 15.84 9.60 -2.70
C THR A 123 15.34 8.24 -2.18
N TRP A 124 14.07 7.92 -2.40
CA TRP A 124 13.48 6.63 -1.99
C TRP A 124 14.00 5.46 -2.81
N PHE A 125 14.30 5.66 -4.09
CA PHE A 125 14.92 4.64 -4.95
C PHE A 125 16.40 4.41 -4.61
N GLY A 126 17.15 5.48 -4.31
CA GLY A 126 18.57 5.37 -4.00
C GLY A 126 19.36 4.65 -5.10
N PRO A 127 19.99 3.48 -4.80
CA PRO A 127 20.78 2.70 -5.76
C PRO A 127 19.92 1.89 -6.77
N ILE A 128 18.59 1.93 -6.66
CA ILE A 128 17.68 1.15 -7.51
C ILE A 128 17.43 1.94 -8.78
N GLN A 129 17.85 1.40 -9.93
CA GLN A 129 17.64 2.02 -11.24
C GLN A 129 16.25 1.72 -11.80
N GLN A 130 15.73 0.51 -11.55
CA GLN A 130 14.38 0.13 -11.94
C GLN A 130 13.73 -0.69 -10.85
N LEU A 131 12.46 -0.40 -10.62
CA LEU A 131 11.58 -1.09 -9.69
C LEU A 131 10.35 -1.54 -10.44
N SER A 132 9.99 -2.84 -10.36
CA SER A 132 8.78 -3.37 -10.98
C SER A 132 8.04 -4.29 -10.00
N TRP A 133 6.71 -4.29 -10.08
CA TRP A 133 5.85 -5.18 -9.28
C TRP A 133 4.55 -5.46 -10.00
N HIS A 134 3.92 -6.58 -9.69
CA HIS A 134 2.53 -6.85 -10.03
C HIS A 134 1.63 -6.50 -8.86
N GLY A 135 0.51 -5.80 -9.10
CA GLY A 135 -0.43 -5.40 -8.06
C GLY A 135 -1.21 -4.14 -8.43
N GLY A 136 -1.65 -3.42 -7.41
CA GLY A 136 -2.42 -2.19 -7.54
C GLY A 136 -2.90 -1.70 -6.18
N THR A 137 -3.73 -0.66 -6.18
CA THR A 137 -4.44 -0.16 -5.00
C THR A 137 -5.61 -1.08 -4.63
N TRP A 138 -6.28 -0.84 -3.50
CA TRP A 138 -7.53 -1.55 -3.17
C TRP A 138 -8.66 -1.23 -4.15
N ARG A 139 -8.59 -0.05 -4.78
CA ARG A 139 -9.50 0.31 -5.87
C ARG A 139 -9.24 -0.53 -7.10
N ASP A 140 -7.98 -0.67 -7.51
CA ASP A 140 -7.61 -1.50 -8.67
C ASP A 140 -8.04 -2.95 -8.47
N GLU A 141 -7.94 -3.47 -7.24
CA GLU A 141 -8.47 -4.78 -6.86
C GLU A 141 -10.00 -4.86 -7.04
N ALA A 142 -10.73 -3.85 -6.57
CA ALA A 142 -12.19 -3.81 -6.68
C ALA A 142 -12.67 -3.66 -8.14
N GLU A 143 -11.86 -3.05 -9.00
CA GLU A 143 -12.15 -2.78 -10.40
C GLU A 143 -11.52 -3.84 -11.35
N ASP A 144 -10.87 -4.87 -10.80
CA ASP A 144 -10.16 -5.93 -11.53
C ASP A 144 -9.13 -5.38 -12.54
N THR A 145 -8.38 -4.36 -12.11
CA THR A 145 -7.39 -3.65 -12.93
C THR A 145 -5.95 -3.82 -12.42
N LEU A 146 -5.69 -4.88 -11.65
CA LEU A 146 -4.34 -5.22 -11.21
C LEU A 146 -3.42 -5.47 -12.40
N GLY A 147 -2.15 -5.09 -12.27
CA GLY A 147 -1.21 -5.23 -13.38
C GLY A 147 0.24 -5.01 -12.98
N PHE A 148 1.12 -5.12 -13.98
CA PHE A 148 2.53 -4.79 -13.80
C PHE A 148 2.78 -3.29 -13.85
N HIS A 149 3.51 -2.80 -12.86
CA HIS A 149 4.01 -1.45 -12.76
C HIS A 149 5.52 -1.45 -12.89
N THR A 150 6.07 -0.42 -13.53
CA THR A 150 7.53 -0.23 -13.64
C THR A 150 7.86 1.24 -13.48
N MET A 151 8.84 1.53 -12.65
CA MET A 151 9.36 2.88 -12.44
C MET A 151 10.88 2.88 -12.54
N THR A 152 11.45 4.01 -12.97
CA THR A 152 12.89 4.15 -13.20
C THR A 152 13.45 5.35 -12.46
N ASN A 153 14.67 5.19 -11.97
CA ASN A 153 15.48 6.24 -11.38
C ASN A 153 16.75 6.44 -12.22
N PRO A 154 16.83 7.49 -13.06
CA PRO A 154 18.01 7.75 -13.87
C PRO A 154 19.23 8.19 -13.05
N GLU A 155 19.03 8.63 -11.80
CA GLU A 155 20.10 9.07 -10.90
C GLU A 155 20.78 7.91 -10.16
N ALA A 156 20.24 6.71 -10.24
CA ALA A 156 20.79 5.54 -9.55
C ALA A 156 22.27 5.28 -9.82
N PRO A 157 22.83 5.42 -11.04
CA PRO A 157 24.24 5.14 -11.28
C PRO A 157 25.20 6.05 -10.48
N ASP A 158 24.76 7.28 -10.23
CA ASP A 158 25.55 8.27 -9.49
C ASP A 158 25.25 8.32 -7.99
N TRP A 159 24.29 7.52 -7.54
CA TRP A 159 23.91 7.46 -6.13
C TRP A 159 25.08 7.07 -5.22
N ARG A 160 25.19 7.74 -4.08
CA ARG A 160 26.15 7.43 -3.02
C ARG A 160 25.47 7.43 -1.66
N PRO A 161 25.83 6.51 -0.77
CA PRO A 161 25.30 6.52 0.57
C PRO A 161 25.75 7.76 1.33
N GLU A 162 24.83 8.43 2.01
CA GLU A 162 25.18 9.55 2.90
C GLU A 162 26.01 9.07 4.10
N ALA A 163 27.03 9.85 4.49
CA ALA A 163 27.90 9.52 5.61
C ALA A 163 27.16 9.57 6.96
N ASN A 164 26.23 10.53 7.13
CA ASN A 164 25.38 10.68 8.31
C ASN A 164 23.93 10.37 7.92
N ARG A 165 23.55 9.10 8.02
CA ARG A 165 22.19 8.68 7.69
C ARG A 165 21.22 9.11 8.78
N GLN A 166 20.45 10.12 8.47
CA GLN A 166 19.26 10.40 9.26
C GLN A 166 18.14 9.41 8.87
N ALA A 167 17.29 9.06 9.84
CA ALA A 167 16.13 8.24 9.52
C ALA A 167 15.25 9.00 8.50
N PHE A 168 14.75 8.28 7.51
CA PHE A 168 13.86 8.84 6.50
C PHE A 168 12.62 9.45 7.14
N HIS A 169 12.34 10.70 6.79
CA HIS A 169 11.09 11.36 7.10
C HIS A 169 10.14 11.20 5.94
N ILE A 170 8.90 10.86 6.27
CA ILE A 170 7.85 10.75 5.26
C ILE A 170 7.32 12.15 4.93
N GLY A 171 7.36 12.53 3.65
CA GLY A 171 6.74 13.75 3.15
C GLY A 171 5.22 13.68 3.17
N SER A 172 4.54 14.83 2.96
CA SER A 172 3.07 14.93 2.99
C SER A 172 2.41 14.00 1.99
N GLU A 173 2.91 13.95 0.74
CA GLU A 173 2.34 13.17 -0.35
C GLU A 173 2.39 11.66 -0.06
N HIS A 174 3.50 11.18 0.47
CA HIS A 174 3.64 9.78 0.88
C HIS A 174 2.77 9.47 2.11
N ALA A 175 2.65 10.40 3.06
CA ALA A 175 1.79 10.23 4.22
C ALA A 175 0.31 10.14 3.80
N GLU A 176 -0.13 11.00 2.89
CA GLU A 176 -1.47 10.98 2.30
C GLU A 176 -1.73 9.68 1.52
N ALA A 177 -0.75 9.22 0.73
CA ALA A 177 -0.85 7.96 0.00
C ALA A 177 -1.05 6.75 0.95
N LEU A 178 -0.31 6.70 2.07
CA LEU A 178 -0.48 5.64 3.07
C LEU A 178 -1.79 5.78 3.87
N GLN A 179 -2.27 7.01 4.12
CA GLN A 179 -3.59 7.23 4.71
C GLN A 179 -4.70 6.76 3.76
N ARG A 180 -4.56 7.07 2.47
CA ARG A 180 -5.45 6.58 1.42
C ARG A 180 -5.45 5.05 1.37
N GLN A 181 -4.30 4.39 1.45
CA GLN A 181 -4.20 2.92 1.52
C GLN A 181 -5.04 2.36 2.66
N GLN A 182 -4.96 2.95 3.86
CA GLN A 182 -5.74 2.51 5.02
C GLN A 182 -7.24 2.74 4.82
N ALA A 183 -7.62 3.88 4.25
CA ALA A 183 -9.00 4.21 3.97
C ALA A 183 -9.62 3.28 2.92
N GLU A 184 -8.92 3.05 1.82
CA GLU A 184 -9.37 2.13 0.77
C GLU A 184 -9.41 0.67 1.27
N ARG A 185 -8.46 0.26 2.14
CA ARG A 185 -8.52 -1.06 2.79
C ARG A 185 -9.78 -1.24 3.62
N PHE A 186 -10.10 -0.25 4.45
CA PHE A 186 -11.31 -0.26 5.27
C PHE A 186 -12.55 -0.37 4.38
N LEU A 187 -12.61 0.46 3.33
CA LEU A 187 -13.72 0.45 2.40
C LEU A 187 -13.83 -0.89 1.66
N TYR A 188 -12.73 -1.45 1.17
CA TYR A 188 -12.71 -2.72 0.46
C TYR A 188 -13.22 -3.88 1.33
N GLN A 189 -12.86 -3.90 2.61
CA GLN A 189 -13.35 -4.90 3.57
C GLN A 189 -14.87 -4.82 3.79
N TRP A 190 -15.45 -3.62 3.72
CA TRP A 190 -16.89 -3.43 3.77
C TRP A 190 -17.51 -3.76 2.41
N TRP A 191 -16.98 -3.21 1.33
CA TRP A 191 -17.51 -3.34 -0.03
C TRP A 191 -17.51 -4.79 -0.53
N SER A 192 -16.49 -5.58 -0.24
CA SER A 192 -16.40 -7.00 -0.63
C SER A 192 -17.57 -7.86 -0.09
N LYS A 193 -18.23 -7.39 0.98
CA LYS A 193 -19.43 -8.00 1.54
C LYS A 193 -20.72 -7.40 0.99
N ASN A 194 -20.64 -6.23 0.35
CA ASN A 194 -21.76 -5.42 -0.15
C ASN A 194 -21.46 -4.93 -1.59
N PRO A 195 -21.32 -5.81 -2.58
CA PRO A 195 -20.80 -5.42 -3.91
C PRO A 195 -21.81 -4.68 -4.82
N VAL A 196 -23.01 -4.35 -4.32
CA VAL A 196 -24.04 -3.67 -5.11
C VAL A 196 -23.64 -2.28 -5.57
N PRO A 197 -23.11 -1.36 -4.70
CA PRO A 197 -22.59 -0.09 -5.18
C PRO A 197 -21.25 -0.29 -5.89
N SER A 198 -20.93 0.54 -6.89
CA SER A 198 -19.56 0.60 -7.39
C SER A 198 -18.60 1.02 -6.28
N PHE A 199 -17.32 0.63 -6.37
CA PHE A 199 -16.31 1.02 -5.38
C PHE A 199 -16.19 2.56 -5.28
N ASN A 200 -16.27 3.27 -6.40
CA ASN A 200 -16.27 4.73 -6.45
C ASN A 200 -17.47 5.34 -5.73
N GLN A 201 -18.65 4.74 -5.87
CA GLN A 201 -19.86 5.21 -5.15
C GLN A 201 -19.70 4.99 -3.64
N ALA A 202 -19.23 3.84 -3.22
CA ALA A 202 -18.94 3.55 -1.82
C ALA A 202 -17.83 4.46 -1.24
N TRP A 203 -16.82 4.81 -2.04
CA TRP A 203 -15.80 5.79 -1.67
C TRP A 203 -16.39 7.17 -1.40
N ASN A 204 -17.29 7.64 -2.28
CA ASN A 204 -17.97 8.93 -2.09
C ASN A 204 -18.77 8.93 -0.77
N TRP A 205 -19.47 7.84 -0.46
CA TRP A 205 -20.22 7.72 0.80
C TRP A 205 -19.31 7.69 2.04
N LEU A 206 -18.12 7.08 1.92
CA LEU A 206 -17.11 7.12 2.99
C LEU A 206 -16.64 8.55 3.24
N GLU A 207 -16.31 9.28 2.16
CA GLU A 207 -15.86 10.68 2.26
C GLU A 207 -16.98 11.61 2.74
N GLU A 208 -18.22 11.34 2.39
CA GLU A 208 -19.39 12.03 2.96
C GLU A 208 -19.46 11.84 4.49
N GLY A 209 -19.36 10.59 4.98
CA GLY A 209 -19.36 10.30 6.41
C GLY A 209 -18.23 11.03 7.15
N ARG A 210 -17.03 11.06 6.56
CA ARG A 210 -15.87 11.78 7.13
C ARG A 210 -16.11 13.29 7.20
N ARG A 211 -16.69 13.88 6.14
CA ARG A 211 -17.08 15.31 6.14
C ARG A 211 -18.14 15.63 7.20
N PHE A 212 -18.98 14.66 7.53
CA PHE A 212 -19.92 14.75 8.65
C PHE A 212 -19.25 14.55 10.01
N GLY A 213 -17.93 14.33 10.06
CA GLY A 213 -17.17 14.17 11.31
C GLY A 213 -17.29 12.77 11.91
N LEU A 214 -17.64 11.76 11.11
CA LEU A 214 -17.53 10.36 11.51
C LEU A 214 -16.08 9.92 11.36
N VAL A 215 -15.49 9.35 12.43
CA VAL A 215 -14.08 8.96 12.47
C VAL A 215 -13.87 7.52 12.91
N SER A 216 -14.79 6.96 13.70
CA SER A 216 -14.71 5.57 14.15
C SER A 216 -15.11 4.61 13.02
N SER A 217 -14.47 3.44 12.98
CA SER A 217 -14.76 2.40 12.00
C SER A 217 -16.23 1.96 12.04
N ASP A 218 -16.80 1.87 13.24
CA ASP A 218 -18.20 1.47 13.44
C ASP A 218 -19.17 2.53 12.89
N ALA A 219 -18.92 3.82 13.17
CA ALA A 219 -19.75 4.90 12.66
C ALA A 219 -19.68 5.01 11.14
N LEU A 220 -18.48 4.86 10.56
CA LEU A 220 -18.28 4.85 9.11
C LEU A 220 -18.95 3.64 8.46
N SER A 221 -18.87 2.44 9.04
CA SER A 221 -19.56 1.24 8.53
C SER A 221 -21.08 1.41 8.55
N ASN A 222 -21.64 1.91 9.68
CA ASN A 222 -23.08 2.17 9.80
C ASN A 222 -23.56 3.24 8.79
N ASN A 223 -22.74 4.25 8.52
CA ASN A 223 -23.03 5.24 7.47
C ASN A 223 -23.07 4.58 6.08
N LEU A 224 -22.09 3.73 5.77
CA LEU A 224 -22.04 3.02 4.49
C LEU A 224 -23.26 2.09 4.32
N ASP A 225 -23.68 1.39 5.38
CA ASP A 225 -24.87 0.53 5.37
C ASP A 225 -26.15 1.37 5.13
N ALA A 226 -26.26 2.51 5.80
CA ALA A 226 -27.40 3.42 5.62
C ALA A 226 -27.44 4.00 4.21
N ARG A 227 -26.29 4.38 3.64
CA ARG A 227 -26.18 4.87 2.26
C ARG A 227 -26.48 3.77 1.23
N CYS A 228 -26.03 2.56 1.48
CA CYS A 228 -26.34 1.42 0.63
C CYS A 228 -27.85 1.10 0.59
N ALA A 229 -28.53 1.25 1.74
CA ALA A 229 -29.98 1.10 1.81
C ALA A 229 -30.74 2.28 1.16
N HIS A 230 -30.13 3.46 1.05
CA HIS A 230 -30.76 4.70 0.56
C HIS A 230 -29.81 5.47 -0.39
N PRO A 231 -29.42 4.88 -1.55
CA PRO A 231 -28.36 5.41 -2.42
C PRO A 231 -28.70 6.79 -3.02
N ASP A 232 -29.94 7.04 -3.33
CA ASP A 232 -30.44 8.26 -4.01
C ASP A 232 -30.92 9.36 -3.05
N SER A 233 -30.73 9.16 -1.74
CA SER A 233 -31.16 10.15 -0.75
C SER A 233 -30.16 11.30 -0.67
N ASN A 234 -30.68 12.53 -0.60
CA ASN A 234 -29.83 13.70 -0.38
C ASN A 234 -29.27 13.73 1.04
N LEU A 235 -28.06 14.26 1.15
CA LEU A 235 -27.47 14.52 2.46
C LEU A 235 -28.04 15.83 3.06
N PRO A 236 -28.12 15.92 4.40
CA PRO A 236 -28.41 17.19 5.06
C PRO A 236 -27.25 18.18 4.83
N ALA A 237 -27.57 19.48 4.84
CA ALA A 237 -26.64 20.55 4.46
C ALA A 237 -25.39 20.63 5.40
N ALA A 238 -25.57 20.34 6.70
CA ALA A 238 -24.48 20.35 7.69
C ALA A 238 -24.79 19.40 8.85
N PRO A 239 -23.77 18.79 9.46
CA PRO A 239 -23.97 18.03 10.69
C PRO A 239 -24.28 18.95 11.86
N PRO A 240 -25.09 18.50 12.83
CA PRO A 240 -25.25 19.21 14.09
C PRO A 240 -23.91 19.28 14.85
N PRO A 241 -23.63 20.33 15.62
CA PRO A 241 -22.41 20.47 16.41
C PRO A 241 -22.47 19.60 17.68
N THR A 242 -22.49 18.27 17.50
CA THR A 242 -22.71 17.28 18.53
C THR A 242 -21.62 16.20 18.48
N ASN A 243 -21.74 15.18 19.33
CA ASN A 243 -20.83 14.03 19.30
C ASN A 243 -21.05 13.14 18.05
N GLU A 244 -20.14 12.22 17.80
CA GLU A 244 -20.14 11.35 16.63
C GLU A 244 -21.42 10.49 16.52
N MET A 245 -21.91 9.94 17.64
CA MET A 245 -23.12 9.11 17.67
C MET A 245 -24.37 9.90 17.27
N GLU A 246 -24.53 11.11 17.78
CA GLU A 246 -25.66 11.98 17.44
C GLU A 246 -25.59 12.42 15.97
N ARG A 247 -24.39 12.66 15.42
CA ARG A 247 -24.20 12.95 13.98
C ARG A 247 -24.62 11.78 13.12
N LEU A 248 -24.25 10.56 13.50
CA LEU A 248 -24.62 9.33 12.80
C LEU A 248 -26.14 9.12 12.84
N GLU A 249 -26.77 9.29 14.01
CA GLU A 249 -28.22 9.17 14.18
C GLU A 249 -28.98 10.21 13.33
N TYR A 250 -28.51 11.46 13.36
CA TYR A 250 -29.07 12.53 12.54
C TYR A 250 -29.00 12.20 11.05
N LEU A 251 -27.84 11.76 10.57
CA LEU A 251 -27.60 11.39 9.16
C LEU A 251 -28.48 10.21 8.74
N THR A 252 -28.51 9.14 9.52
CA THR A 252 -29.31 7.94 9.21
C THR A 252 -30.81 8.22 9.26
N THR A 253 -31.28 9.06 10.16
CA THR A 253 -32.67 9.48 10.24
C THR A 253 -33.07 10.31 9.02
N HIS A 254 -32.23 11.25 8.61
CA HIS A 254 -32.44 12.07 7.42
C HIS A 254 -32.53 11.24 6.13
N LEU A 255 -31.62 10.27 5.97
CA LEU A 255 -31.62 9.35 4.81
C LEU A 255 -32.94 8.56 4.73
N ARG A 256 -33.46 8.06 5.86
CA ARG A 256 -34.74 7.33 5.94
C ARG A 256 -35.97 8.21 5.63
N GLN A 257 -35.93 9.48 6.06
CA GLN A 257 -37.06 10.42 5.83
C GLN A 257 -37.12 10.83 4.36
N SER A 258 -36.00 11.07 3.71
CA SER A 258 -35.93 11.47 2.29
C SER A 258 -36.59 10.46 1.34
N VAL A 259 -36.65 9.20 1.70
CA VAL A 259 -37.33 8.15 0.93
C VAL A 259 -38.85 8.26 1.08
N LYS A 260 -39.33 8.42 2.31
CA LYS A 260 -40.77 8.53 2.60
C LYS A 260 -41.43 9.75 1.91
N ASP A 261 -40.68 10.84 1.78
CA ASP A 261 -41.14 12.04 1.10
C ASP A 261 -41.21 11.80 -0.41
N LYS A 262 -40.29 11.11 -1.05
CA LYS A 262 -40.34 10.74 -2.47
C LYS A 262 -41.51 9.80 -2.78
N GLU A 263 -41.84 8.83 -1.93
CA GLU A 263 -42.96 7.92 -2.11
C GLU A 263 -44.33 8.60 -1.97
N ARG A 264 -44.41 9.73 -1.26
CA ARG A 264 -45.66 10.51 -1.12
C ARG A 264 -45.97 11.37 -2.31
N TYR A 265 -45.00 11.69 -3.16
CA TYR A 265 -45.14 12.57 -4.32
C TYR A 265 -44.98 11.84 -5.67
N SER A 266 -44.85 10.52 -5.66
CA SER A 266 -44.86 9.61 -6.84
C SER A 266 -46.20 8.90 -6.93
#